data_3bb5601f3968761e90c6219af9648746
#
_entry.id   3bb5601f3968761e90c6219af9648746
#
_cell.length_a   1.000
_cell.length_b   1.000
_cell.length_c   1.000
_cell.angle_alpha   90.00
_cell.angle_beta   90.00
_cell.angle_gamma   90.00
#
_symmetry.space_group_name_H-M   'P 1'
#
loop_
_entity.id
_entity.type
_entity.pdbx_description
1 polymer ?
#
loop_
_entity_poly.entity_id
_entity_poly.type
_entity_poly.pdbx_seq_one_letter_code
_entity_poly.pdbx_strand_id
1 'polypeptide(L)'
;RAYRLYEQLGEQSCPEELRQLALSIARDVHEVKKDNLSIIRGIEGEVAGTGTDNDEQMWISDLFHILQDTMGHILGEEREKIAIQCHYETDFATEEHYRLMSILKNLVMNAAEAIQSGRGTGAIWVEEHLVGEDLVFTVQDNGPGISPRAMQNLFRVGYSTKFNPETGNISRGIGLPAVEFMVQELGGTIQVDSGPGTVPGGTDATGACFRVTIPRTAMEKGAV
;
A
#
# COMPACT_ATOMS: atom_id res chain seq x y z
N ARG A 1 -15.22 7.43 13.54
CA ARG A 1 -16.33 6.68 12.89
C ARG A 1 -16.28 5.20 13.29
N ALA A 2 -15.14 4.51 13.25
CA ALA A 2 -15.02 3.09 13.64
C ALA A 2 -15.42 2.82 15.10
N TYR A 3 -15.06 3.71 16.04
CA TYR A 3 -15.48 3.62 17.44
C TYR A 3 -17.00 3.77 17.63
N ARG A 4 -17.67 4.63 16.84
CA ARG A 4 -19.13 4.74 16.85
C ARG A 4 -19.82 3.48 16.32
N LEU A 5 -19.22 2.81 15.33
CA LEU A 5 -19.73 1.54 14.83
C LEU A 5 -19.65 0.45 15.92
N TYR A 6 -18.57 0.44 16.70
CA TYR A 6 -18.40 -0.47 17.82
C TYR A 6 -19.44 -0.23 18.93
N GLU A 7 -19.71 1.01 19.28
CA GLU A 7 -20.75 1.38 20.25
C GLU A 7 -22.14 0.97 19.76
N GLN A 8 -22.47 1.22 18.49
CA GLN A 8 -23.74 0.82 17.89
C GLN A 8 -23.93 -0.70 17.80
N LEU A 9 -22.86 -1.47 17.56
CA LEU A 9 -22.88 -2.93 17.59
C LEU A 9 -23.02 -3.47 19.02
N GLY A 10 -22.66 -2.68 20.04
CA GLY A 10 -22.84 -3.02 21.46
C GLY A 10 -24.31 -2.93 21.94
N GLU A 11 -25.12 -2.10 21.28
CA GLU A 11 -26.56 -1.93 21.59
C GLU A 11 -27.47 -2.94 20.91
N GLN A 12 -26.97 -3.68 19.91
CA GLN A 12 -27.70 -4.75 19.23
C GLN A 12 -27.12 -6.10 19.62
N SER A 13 -27.94 -7.16 19.66
CA SER A 13 -27.53 -8.55 19.95
C SER A 13 -26.59 -9.08 18.83
N CYS A 14 -25.38 -8.54 18.76
CA CYS A 14 -24.38 -8.90 17.78
C CYS A 14 -23.46 -10.01 18.36
N PRO A 15 -23.10 -11.06 17.60
CA PRO A 15 -22.16 -12.06 18.03
C PRO A 15 -20.85 -11.44 18.51
N GLU A 16 -20.30 -11.96 19.62
CA GLU A 16 -19.07 -11.44 20.24
C GLU A 16 -17.89 -11.41 19.25
N GLU A 17 -17.85 -12.38 18.34
CA GLU A 17 -16.85 -12.44 17.25
C GLU A 17 -16.88 -11.22 16.33
N LEU A 18 -18.06 -10.70 15.99
CA LEU A 18 -18.22 -9.49 15.18
C LEU A 18 -17.81 -8.23 15.95
N ARG A 19 -18.06 -8.18 17.25
CA ARG A 19 -17.60 -7.07 18.12
C ARG A 19 -16.08 -7.07 18.23
N GLN A 20 -15.47 -8.22 18.43
CA GLN A 20 -14.01 -8.37 18.47
C GLN A 20 -13.36 -7.96 17.13
N LEU A 21 -13.99 -8.35 16.00
CA LEU A 21 -13.54 -7.96 14.68
C LEU A 21 -13.63 -6.44 14.46
N ALA A 22 -14.75 -5.80 14.84
CA ALA A 22 -14.92 -4.36 14.75
C ALA A 22 -13.92 -3.58 15.61
N LEU A 23 -13.60 -4.07 16.81
CA LEU A 23 -12.56 -3.53 17.69
C LEU A 23 -11.16 -3.67 17.08
N SER A 24 -10.88 -4.83 16.49
CA SER A 24 -9.62 -5.05 15.79
C SER A 24 -9.47 -4.07 14.62
N ILE A 25 -10.48 -3.95 13.77
CA ILE A 25 -10.49 -3.00 12.65
C ILE A 25 -10.32 -1.54 13.13
N ALA A 26 -11.01 -1.15 14.22
CA ALA A 26 -10.89 0.19 14.77
C ALA A 26 -9.48 0.49 15.29
N ARG A 27 -8.83 -0.49 15.92
CA ARG A 27 -7.44 -0.40 16.41
C ARG A 27 -6.46 -0.31 15.25
N ASP A 28 -6.66 -1.14 14.22
CA ASP A 28 -5.77 -1.19 13.06
C ASP A 28 -5.85 0.09 12.22
N VAL A 29 -7.04 0.66 12.03
CA VAL A 29 -7.22 1.98 11.40
C VAL A 29 -6.54 3.07 12.22
N HIS A 30 -6.56 2.97 13.57
CA HIS A 30 -5.89 3.93 14.44
C HIS A 30 -4.37 3.79 14.39
N GLU A 31 -3.85 2.55 14.31
CA GLU A 31 -2.42 2.25 14.19
C GLU A 31 -1.87 2.72 12.84
N VAL A 32 -2.56 2.40 11.72
CA VAL A 32 -2.22 2.90 10.37
C VAL A 32 -2.23 4.43 10.33
N LYS A 33 -3.21 5.08 10.95
CA LYS A 33 -3.26 6.54 11.06
C LYS A 33 -2.10 7.09 11.90
N LYS A 34 -1.74 6.43 13.00
CA LYS A 34 -0.64 6.82 13.89
C LYS A 34 0.71 6.66 13.18
N ASP A 35 0.91 5.55 12.48
CA ASP A 35 2.13 5.27 11.72
C ASP A 35 2.31 6.26 10.58
N ASN A 36 1.25 6.55 9.82
CA ASN A 36 1.27 7.58 8.78
C ASN A 36 1.56 8.97 9.37
N LEU A 37 0.94 9.34 10.50
CA LEU A 37 1.21 10.61 11.18
C LEU A 37 2.61 10.69 11.78
N SER A 38 3.20 9.60 12.26
CA SER A 38 4.56 9.59 12.78
C SER A 38 5.61 9.72 11.66
N ILE A 39 5.34 9.12 10.50
CA ILE A 39 6.17 9.28 9.30
C ILE A 39 6.14 10.74 8.83
N ILE A 40 4.95 11.34 8.76
CA ILE A 40 4.76 12.72 8.36
C ILE A 40 5.47 13.68 9.33
N ARG A 41 5.32 13.49 10.65
CA ARG A 41 6.01 14.32 11.65
C ARG A 41 7.52 14.13 11.66
N GLY A 42 8.02 12.94 11.31
CA GLY A 42 9.45 12.71 11.12
C GLY A 42 10.01 13.53 9.96
N ILE A 43 9.22 13.66 8.88
CA ILE A 43 9.58 14.43 7.68
C ILE A 43 9.43 15.94 7.93
N GLU A 44 8.37 16.39 8.61
CA GLU A 44 8.21 17.80 9.03
C GLU A 44 9.42 18.30 9.84
N GLY A 45 10.06 17.43 10.61
CA GLY A 45 11.27 17.75 11.39
C GLY A 45 12.52 17.97 10.52
N GLU A 46 12.65 17.28 9.39
CA GLU A 46 13.79 17.41 8.47
C GLU A 46 13.57 18.45 7.36
N VAL A 47 12.31 18.66 6.93
CA VAL A 47 11.95 19.63 5.87
C VAL A 47 11.64 21.02 6.42
N ALA A 48 11.46 21.21 7.73
CA ALA A 48 11.22 22.51 8.38
C ALA A 48 12.35 23.57 8.19
N GLY A 49 13.29 23.31 7.30
CA GLY A 49 14.31 24.29 6.85
C GLY A 49 13.91 25.20 5.68
N THR A 50 12.81 24.91 4.97
CA THR A 50 12.32 25.77 3.88
C THR A 50 10.81 25.92 3.97
N GLY A 51 10.37 26.90 4.75
CA GLY A 51 8.97 27.24 4.88
C GLY A 51 8.39 27.76 3.57
N THR A 52 7.28 27.17 3.15
CA THR A 52 6.18 27.86 2.45
C THR A 52 4.87 27.12 2.73
N ASP A 53 3.85 27.89 3.02
CA ASP A 53 2.44 27.60 3.34
C ASP A 53 1.70 26.77 2.25
N ASN A 54 2.03 25.48 2.07
CA ASN A 54 1.29 24.59 1.16
C ASN A 54 1.26 23.16 1.69
N ASP A 55 0.77 22.99 2.93
CA ASP A 55 0.54 21.67 3.58
C ASP A 55 -0.57 20.83 2.91
N GLU A 56 -1.20 21.35 1.84
CA GLU A 56 -2.36 20.71 1.21
C GLU A 56 -1.99 19.81 0.02
N GLN A 57 -0.85 20.01 -0.63
CA GLN A 57 -0.46 19.29 -1.85
C GLN A 57 0.97 18.75 -1.76
N MET A 58 1.20 17.57 -2.32
CA MET A 58 2.53 16.93 -2.42
C MET A 58 2.80 16.51 -3.87
N TRP A 59 4.03 16.74 -4.35
CA TRP A 59 4.49 16.27 -5.66
C TRP A 59 4.70 14.75 -5.68
N ILE A 60 4.47 14.11 -6.81
CA ILE A 60 4.71 12.66 -6.96
C ILE A 60 6.18 12.31 -6.77
N SER A 61 7.08 13.17 -7.23
CA SER A 61 8.53 13.04 -6.98
C SER A 61 8.85 12.94 -5.49
N ASP A 62 8.29 13.85 -4.67
CA ASP A 62 8.49 13.86 -3.22
C ASP A 62 7.87 12.62 -2.57
N LEU A 63 6.66 12.27 -2.98
CA LEU A 63 5.97 11.08 -2.48
C LEU A 63 6.78 9.80 -2.74
N PHE A 64 7.38 9.65 -3.93
CA PHE A 64 8.20 8.49 -4.26
C PHE A 64 9.51 8.47 -3.48
N HIS A 65 10.16 9.62 -3.26
CA HIS A 65 11.32 9.72 -2.38
C HIS A 65 10.98 9.30 -0.95
N ILE A 66 9.91 9.84 -0.40
CA ILE A 66 9.43 9.50 0.94
C ILE A 66 9.09 8.00 1.06
N LEU A 67 8.47 7.43 0.03
CA LEU A 67 8.17 6.00 -0.01
C LEU A 67 9.46 5.16 0.06
N GLN A 68 10.47 5.49 -0.75
CA GLN A 68 11.76 4.78 -0.77
C GLN A 68 12.48 4.87 0.59
N ASP A 69 12.55 6.06 1.17
CA ASP A 69 13.20 6.27 2.46
C ASP A 69 12.47 5.54 3.58
N THR A 70 11.15 5.68 3.63
CA THR A 70 10.30 4.97 4.61
C THR A 70 10.48 3.46 4.53
N MET A 71 10.44 2.92 3.32
CA MET A 71 10.61 1.48 3.11
C MET A 71 12.03 1.03 3.45
N GLY A 72 13.04 1.85 3.14
CA GLY A 72 14.42 1.60 3.55
C GLY A 72 14.59 1.50 5.07
N HIS A 73 13.91 2.35 5.82
CA HIS A 73 13.90 2.31 7.30
C HIS A 73 13.14 1.09 7.83
N ILE A 74 11.98 0.76 7.26
CA ILE A 74 11.17 -0.40 7.69
C ILE A 74 11.90 -1.72 7.43
N LEU A 75 12.56 -1.85 6.28
CA LEU A 75 13.30 -3.05 5.92
C LEU A 75 14.58 -3.22 6.74
N GLY A 76 15.15 -2.14 7.27
CA GLY A 76 16.36 -2.20 8.09
C GLY A 76 17.52 -2.93 7.38
N GLU A 77 18.05 -3.99 7.98
CA GLU A 77 19.11 -4.82 7.40
C GLU A 77 18.71 -5.55 6.11
N GLU A 78 17.40 -5.82 5.91
CA GLU A 78 16.90 -6.44 4.67
C GLU A 78 16.93 -5.49 3.46
N ARG A 79 17.17 -4.19 3.66
CA ARG A 79 17.34 -3.20 2.58
C ARG A 79 18.48 -3.58 1.62
N GLU A 80 19.52 -4.25 2.10
CA GLU A 80 20.62 -4.72 1.25
C GLU A 80 20.23 -5.89 0.34
N LYS A 81 19.14 -6.58 0.69
CA LYS A 81 18.67 -7.78 -0.02
C LYS A 81 17.51 -7.48 -0.97
N ILE A 82 16.76 -6.39 -0.73
CA ILE A 82 15.58 -6.02 -1.51
C ILE A 82 15.75 -4.62 -2.09
N ALA A 83 16.00 -4.55 -3.40
CA ALA A 83 16.10 -3.28 -4.10
C ALA A 83 14.70 -2.71 -4.37
N ILE A 84 14.47 -1.44 -4.06
CA ILE A 84 13.24 -0.72 -4.41
C ILE A 84 13.59 0.38 -5.40
N GLN A 85 12.97 0.31 -6.59
CA GLN A 85 13.17 1.27 -7.67
C GLN A 85 11.84 1.98 -7.94
N CYS A 86 11.86 3.30 -7.87
CA CYS A 86 10.69 4.14 -8.16
C CYS A 86 10.95 4.93 -9.45
N HIS A 87 9.96 4.95 -10.33
CA HIS A 87 9.97 5.72 -11.57
C HIS A 87 8.60 6.37 -11.77
N TYR A 88 8.58 7.61 -12.22
CA TYR A 88 7.35 8.31 -12.61
C TYR A 88 7.56 8.98 -13.98
N GLU A 89 6.52 8.99 -14.77
CA GLU A 89 6.47 9.63 -16.07
C GLU A 89 5.96 11.07 -15.95
N THR A 90 4.99 11.27 -15.05
CA THR A 90 4.34 12.55 -14.84
C THR A 90 4.55 13.04 -13.41
N ASP A 91 5.20 14.20 -13.24
CA ASP A 91 5.31 14.83 -11.93
C ASP A 91 4.19 15.85 -11.74
N PHE A 92 3.26 15.57 -10.85
CA PHE A 92 2.11 16.41 -10.53
C PHE A 92 1.93 16.52 -9.02
N ALA A 93 1.27 17.59 -8.58
CA ALA A 93 0.93 17.79 -7.18
C ALA A 93 -0.48 17.23 -6.88
N THR A 94 -0.65 16.58 -5.73
CA THR A 94 -1.91 15.99 -5.31
C THR A 94 -2.25 16.25 -3.84
N GLU A 95 -3.53 16.52 -3.54
CA GLU A 95 -4.06 16.57 -2.19
C GLU A 95 -4.30 15.16 -1.61
N GLU A 96 -4.39 14.15 -2.47
CA GLU A 96 -4.65 12.76 -2.09
C GLU A 96 -3.38 11.99 -1.71
N HIS A 97 -2.29 12.70 -1.43
CA HIS A 97 -0.96 12.12 -1.16
C HIS A 97 -0.95 11.13 0.02
N TYR A 98 -1.73 11.37 1.09
CA TYR A 98 -1.84 10.43 2.22
C TYR A 98 -2.47 9.10 1.82
N ARG A 99 -3.51 9.17 0.97
CA ARG A 99 -4.21 7.99 0.51
C ARG A 99 -3.36 7.20 -0.47
N LEU A 100 -2.70 7.91 -1.40
CA LEU A 100 -1.77 7.32 -2.35
C LEU A 100 -0.56 6.68 -1.64
N MET A 101 0.04 7.37 -0.66
CA MET A 101 1.12 6.82 0.16
C MET A 101 0.68 5.54 0.89
N SER A 102 -0.52 5.52 1.45
CA SER A 102 -1.06 4.33 2.13
C SER A 102 -1.24 3.16 1.17
N ILE A 103 -1.76 3.41 -0.05
CA ILE A 103 -1.91 2.41 -1.11
C ILE A 103 -0.54 1.84 -1.47
N LEU A 104 0.42 2.68 -1.87
CA LEU A 104 1.74 2.25 -2.35
C LEU A 104 2.53 1.54 -1.25
N LYS A 105 2.55 2.07 -0.02
CA LYS A 105 3.21 1.43 1.13
C LYS A 105 2.68 0.02 1.38
N ASN A 106 1.35 -0.17 1.38
CA ASN A 106 0.76 -1.49 1.57
C ASN A 106 1.16 -2.48 0.46
N LEU A 107 1.19 -2.03 -0.80
CA LEU A 107 1.59 -2.87 -1.93
C LEU A 107 3.07 -3.22 -1.86
N VAL A 108 3.95 -2.24 -1.59
CA VAL A 108 5.40 -2.45 -1.47
C VAL A 108 5.74 -3.36 -0.27
N MET A 109 5.04 -3.20 0.87
CA MET A 109 5.21 -4.11 2.00
C MET A 109 4.81 -5.55 1.65
N ASN A 110 3.71 -5.74 0.94
CA ASN A 110 3.30 -7.07 0.47
C ASN A 110 4.33 -7.70 -0.46
N ALA A 111 4.91 -6.91 -1.37
CA ALA A 111 5.98 -7.32 -2.27
C ALA A 111 7.24 -7.73 -1.50
N ALA A 112 7.68 -6.91 -0.55
CA ALA A 112 8.86 -7.18 0.29
C ALA A 112 8.69 -8.49 1.08
N GLU A 113 7.54 -8.67 1.74
CA GLU A 113 7.24 -9.89 2.49
C GLU A 113 7.16 -11.13 1.58
N ALA A 114 6.64 -11.00 0.33
CA ALA A 114 6.65 -12.08 -0.64
C ALA A 114 8.07 -12.49 -1.04
N ILE A 115 8.97 -11.53 -1.30
CA ILE A 115 10.38 -11.78 -1.59
C ILE A 115 11.06 -12.45 -0.39
N GLN A 116 10.85 -11.94 0.83
CA GLN A 116 11.43 -12.50 2.06
C GLN A 116 11.00 -13.96 2.29
N SER A 117 9.70 -14.26 2.08
CA SER A 117 9.19 -15.62 2.23
C SER A 117 9.66 -16.60 1.13
N GLY A 118 10.13 -16.07 0.00
CA GLY A 118 10.66 -16.84 -1.13
C GLY A 118 12.17 -16.97 -1.09
N ARG A 119 12.85 -16.21 -1.95
CA ARG A 119 14.32 -16.28 -2.13
C ARG A 119 15.10 -15.47 -1.10
N GLY A 120 14.45 -14.59 -0.34
CA GLY A 120 15.06 -13.67 0.61
C GLY A 120 15.80 -12.48 -0.03
N THR A 121 15.97 -12.49 -1.36
CA THR A 121 16.59 -11.41 -2.14
C THR A 121 15.76 -11.13 -3.38
N GLY A 122 15.63 -9.85 -3.76
CA GLY A 122 14.85 -9.51 -4.94
C GLY A 122 14.78 -8.01 -5.21
N ALA A 123 13.83 -7.64 -6.08
CA ALA A 123 13.58 -6.25 -6.46
C ALA A 123 12.09 -5.96 -6.54
N ILE A 124 11.76 -4.73 -6.25
CA ILE A 124 10.41 -4.15 -6.33
C ILE A 124 10.51 -2.91 -7.22
N TRP A 125 9.63 -2.85 -8.21
CA TRP A 125 9.49 -1.70 -9.10
C TRP A 125 8.17 -1.02 -8.81
N VAL A 126 8.24 0.29 -8.56
CA VAL A 126 7.08 1.16 -8.37
C VAL A 126 7.10 2.16 -9.51
N GLU A 127 6.10 2.12 -10.36
CA GLU A 127 6.07 2.96 -11.55
C GLU A 127 4.74 3.71 -11.64
N GLU A 128 4.80 4.96 -12.11
CA GLU A 128 3.65 5.78 -12.48
C GLU A 128 3.70 6.05 -13.97
N HIS A 129 2.57 5.88 -14.65
CA HIS A 129 2.37 6.17 -16.06
C HIS A 129 1.04 6.86 -16.30
N LEU A 130 1.00 7.76 -17.27
CA LEU A 130 -0.24 8.36 -17.76
C LEU A 130 -0.78 7.56 -18.96
N VAL A 131 -1.96 6.95 -18.81
CA VAL A 131 -2.63 6.18 -19.87
C VAL A 131 -3.97 6.84 -20.23
N GLY A 132 -3.99 7.62 -21.28
CA GLY A 132 -5.14 8.44 -21.62
C GLY A 132 -5.37 9.54 -20.57
N GLU A 133 -6.49 9.49 -19.88
CA GLU A 133 -6.84 10.40 -18.78
C GLU A 133 -6.69 9.76 -17.39
N ASP A 134 -6.10 8.57 -17.31
CA ASP A 134 -5.93 7.83 -16.08
C ASP A 134 -4.45 7.76 -15.67
N LEU A 135 -4.19 7.94 -14.38
CA LEU A 135 -2.90 7.67 -13.76
C LEU A 135 -2.87 6.20 -13.37
N VAL A 136 -1.84 5.50 -13.82
CA VAL A 136 -1.64 4.08 -13.58
C VAL A 136 -0.40 3.90 -12.71
N PHE A 137 -0.60 3.43 -11.48
CA PHE A 137 0.49 3.07 -10.58
C PHE A 137 0.66 1.56 -10.61
N THR A 138 1.89 1.09 -10.85
CA THR A 138 2.22 -0.33 -10.79
C THR A 138 3.20 -0.61 -9.68
N VAL A 139 2.97 -1.69 -8.92
CA VAL A 139 3.93 -2.25 -7.98
C VAL A 139 4.20 -3.68 -8.38
N GLN A 140 5.42 -3.94 -8.82
CA GLN A 140 5.87 -5.24 -9.30
C GLN A 140 6.94 -5.80 -8.37
N ASP A 141 6.92 -7.11 -8.15
CA ASP A 141 7.97 -7.82 -7.41
C ASP A 141 8.43 -9.07 -8.16
N ASN A 142 9.66 -9.48 -7.96
CA ASN A 142 10.20 -10.74 -8.47
C ASN A 142 10.20 -11.87 -7.43
N GLY A 143 9.22 -11.86 -6.54
CA GLY A 143 8.98 -12.89 -5.55
C GLY A 143 8.43 -14.20 -6.15
N PRO A 144 7.89 -15.08 -5.31
CA PRO A 144 7.36 -16.38 -5.73
C PRO A 144 6.06 -16.30 -6.54
N GLY A 145 5.46 -15.10 -6.66
CA GLY A 145 4.15 -14.90 -7.25
C GLY A 145 3.00 -15.32 -6.33
N ILE A 146 1.79 -15.33 -6.87
CA ILE A 146 0.55 -15.54 -6.13
C ILE A 146 -0.10 -16.84 -6.63
N SER A 147 -0.40 -17.77 -5.71
CA SER A 147 -1.06 -19.02 -6.10
C SER A 147 -2.50 -18.76 -6.60
N PRO A 148 -3.06 -19.63 -7.49
CA PRO A 148 -4.43 -19.46 -7.98
C PRO A 148 -5.49 -19.39 -6.86
N ARG A 149 -5.28 -20.13 -5.77
CA ARG A 149 -6.15 -20.09 -4.59
C ARG A 149 -6.07 -18.76 -3.85
N ALA A 150 -4.86 -18.21 -3.71
CA ALA A 150 -4.65 -16.92 -3.07
C ALA A 150 -5.23 -15.79 -3.94
N MET A 151 -5.06 -15.84 -5.26
CA MET A 151 -5.59 -14.89 -6.22
C MET A 151 -7.09 -14.68 -6.06
N GLN A 152 -7.87 -15.75 -5.87
CA GLN A 152 -9.33 -15.68 -5.70
C GLN A 152 -9.78 -15.02 -4.38
N ASN A 153 -8.88 -14.86 -3.42
CA ASN A 153 -9.22 -14.38 -2.07
C ASN A 153 -8.42 -13.15 -1.64
N LEU A 154 -7.60 -12.57 -2.53
CA LEU A 154 -6.64 -11.50 -2.19
C LEU A 154 -7.28 -10.31 -1.46
N PHE A 155 -8.46 -9.89 -1.91
CA PHE A 155 -9.17 -8.73 -1.37
C PHE A 155 -10.23 -9.10 -0.32
N ARG A 156 -10.28 -10.38 0.08
CA ARG A 156 -11.22 -10.82 1.12
C ARG A 156 -10.68 -10.44 2.50
N VAL A 157 -11.47 -9.67 3.26
CA VAL A 157 -11.13 -9.28 4.63
C VAL A 157 -10.84 -10.51 5.49
N GLY A 158 -9.72 -10.48 6.20
CA GLY A 158 -9.28 -11.58 7.07
C GLY A 158 -8.55 -12.71 6.33
N TYR A 159 -8.43 -12.65 5.00
CA TYR A 159 -7.62 -13.62 4.27
C TYR A 159 -6.14 -13.25 4.32
N SER A 160 -5.32 -14.15 4.82
CA SER A 160 -3.87 -14.02 4.83
C SER A 160 -3.24 -15.39 4.66
N THR A 161 -2.19 -15.48 3.85
CA THR A 161 -1.32 -16.66 3.73
C THR A 161 -0.10 -16.54 4.65
N LYS A 162 0.03 -15.44 5.40
CA LYS A 162 1.20 -15.07 6.18
C LYS A 162 1.01 -15.50 7.63
N PHE A 163 1.90 -16.37 8.10
CA PHE A 163 1.99 -16.81 9.48
C PHE A 163 3.31 -16.35 10.08
N ASN A 164 3.28 -15.65 11.20
CA ASN A 164 4.50 -15.31 11.94
C ASN A 164 4.72 -16.39 13.04
N PRO A 165 5.76 -17.25 12.89
CA PRO A 165 6.00 -18.32 13.83
C PRO A 165 6.47 -17.85 15.21
N GLU A 166 7.08 -16.64 15.31
CA GLU A 166 7.59 -16.09 16.56
C GLU A 166 6.48 -15.54 17.46
N THR A 167 5.48 -14.92 16.87
CA THR A 167 4.35 -14.32 17.61
C THR A 167 3.11 -15.20 17.60
N GLY A 168 3.08 -16.27 16.79
CA GLY A 168 1.91 -17.11 16.58
C GLY A 168 0.76 -16.39 15.86
N ASN A 169 1.00 -15.16 15.38
CA ASN A 169 -0.02 -14.34 14.74
C ASN A 169 -0.06 -14.59 13.24
N ILE A 170 -1.26 -14.77 12.72
CA ILE A 170 -1.55 -14.66 11.28
C ILE A 170 -1.67 -13.17 10.99
N SER A 171 -0.97 -12.68 9.95
CA SER A 171 -1.22 -11.32 9.43
C SER A 171 -2.71 -11.14 9.22
N ARG A 172 -3.27 -10.03 9.71
CA ARG A 172 -4.73 -9.84 9.84
C ARG A 172 -5.50 -9.84 8.52
N GLY A 173 -4.81 -9.86 7.37
CA GLY A 173 -5.42 -9.93 6.05
C GLY A 173 -6.31 -8.72 5.73
N ILE A 174 -5.93 -7.52 6.17
CA ILE A 174 -6.68 -6.27 5.95
C ILE A 174 -5.98 -5.29 5.03
N GLY A 175 -4.70 -5.47 4.73
CA GLY A 175 -3.93 -4.54 3.91
C GLY A 175 -4.49 -4.39 2.49
N LEU A 176 -4.65 -5.49 1.75
CA LEU A 176 -5.19 -5.46 0.38
C LEU A 176 -6.67 -5.05 0.30
N PRO A 177 -7.58 -5.52 1.19
CA PRO A 177 -8.93 -4.97 1.26
C PRO A 177 -8.96 -3.46 1.52
N ALA A 178 -8.06 -2.93 2.35
CA ALA A 178 -7.96 -1.50 2.59
C ALA A 178 -7.46 -0.74 1.34
N VAL A 179 -6.52 -1.32 0.59
CA VAL A 179 -6.06 -0.78 -0.69
C VAL A 179 -7.22 -0.72 -1.69
N GLU A 180 -7.96 -1.81 -1.88
CA GLU A 180 -9.11 -1.86 -2.78
C GLU A 180 -10.14 -0.80 -2.41
N PHE A 181 -10.48 -0.66 -1.13
CA PHE A 181 -11.40 0.36 -0.65
C PHE A 181 -10.90 1.79 -0.95
N MET A 182 -9.63 2.10 -0.65
CA MET A 182 -9.07 3.43 -0.93
C MET A 182 -9.03 3.76 -2.42
N VAL A 183 -8.73 2.77 -3.27
CA VAL A 183 -8.74 2.92 -4.73
C VAL A 183 -10.15 3.20 -5.23
N GLN A 184 -11.16 2.48 -4.73
CA GLN A 184 -12.57 2.70 -5.08
C GLN A 184 -13.07 4.09 -4.63
N GLU A 185 -12.65 4.58 -3.46
CA GLU A 185 -12.96 5.93 -2.98
C GLU A 185 -12.38 7.04 -3.89
N LEU A 186 -11.30 6.73 -4.60
CA LEU A 186 -10.70 7.60 -5.63
C LEU A 186 -11.35 7.41 -7.02
N GLY A 187 -12.41 6.59 -7.13
CA GLY A 187 -13.06 6.26 -8.40
C GLY A 187 -12.21 5.37 -9.30
N GLY A 188 -11.16 4.75 -8.76
CA GLY A 188 -10.22 3.90 -9.48
C GLY A 188 -10.54 2.41 -9.43
N THR A 189 -9.63 1.63 -10.01
CA THR A 189 -9.67 0.16 -10.02
C THR A 189 -8.31 -0.42 -9.69
N ILE A 190 -8.29 -1.64 -9.13
CA ILE A 190 -7.06 -2.40 -8.90
C ILE A 190 -7.13 -3.74 -9.60
N GLN A 191 -6.05 -4.09 -10.30
CA GLN A 191 -5.87 -5.37 -11.00
C GLN A 191 -4.59 -6.04 -10.53
N VAL A 192 -4.54 -7.36 -10.61
CA VAL A 192 -3.40 -8.16 -10.16
C VAL A 192 -3.08 -9.21 -11.20
N ASP A 193 -1.83 -9.22 -11.63
CA ASP A 193 -1.26 -10.25 -12.49
C ASP A 193 -0.14 -10.98 -11.74
N SER A 194 0.00 -12.28 -11.97
CA SER A 194 1.06 -13.07 -11.34
C SER A 194 1.43 -14.29 -12.17
N GLY A 195 2.70 -14.60 -12.21
CA GLY A 195 3.23 -15.76 -12.89
C GLY A 195 4.46 -15.46 -13.74
N PRO A 196 4.89 -16.40 -14.60
CA PRO A 196 6.02 -16.19 -15.48
C PRO A 196 5.80 -15.03 -16.46
N GLY A 197 6.83 -14.20 -16.64
CA GLY A 197 6.78 -13.05 -17.54
C GLY A 197 6.02 -11.81 -17.03
N THR A 198 5.52 -11.85 -15.79
CA THR A 198 4.80 -10.71 -15.18
C THR A 198 5.74 -9.55 -14.83
N VAL A 199 7.03 -9.82 -14.65
CA VAL A 199 8.02 -8.86 -14.16
C VAL A 199 9.23 -8.75 -15.07
N PRO A 200 10.03 -7.67 -15.01
CA PRO A 200 11.29 -7.55 -15.74
C PRO A 200 12.25 -8.72 -15.43
N GLY A 201 12.95 -9.23 -16.41
CA GLY A 201 13.91 -10.33 -16.24
C GLY A 201 13.70 -11.52 -17.18
N GLY A 202 12.75 -11.44 -18.10
CA GLY A 202 12.49 -12.46 -19.13
C GLY A 202 11.28 -13.34 -18.85
N THR A 203 11.01 -14.25 -19.77
CA THR A 203 9.81 -15.12 -19.78
C THR A 203 9.70 -16.06 -18.56
N ASP A 204 10.83 -16.35 -17.91
CA ASP A 204 10.90 -17.26 -16.76
C ASP A 204 10.90 -16.54 -15.42
N ALA A 205 10.95 -15.19 -15.42
CA ALA A 205 10.88 -14.40 -14.20
C ALA A 205 9.46 -14.48 -13.62
N THR A 206 9.35 -14.98 -12.41
CA THR A 206 8.10 -15.05 -11.65
C THR A 206 7.97 -13.85 -10.75
N GLY A 207 6.73 -13.49 -10.38
CA GLY A 207 6.45 -12.41 -9.45
C GLY A 207 4.97 -12.05 -9.44
N ALA A 208 4.65 -10.91 -8.86
CA ALA A 208 3.34 -10.33 -8.91
C ALA A 208 3.41 -8.87 -9.37
N CYS A 209 2.35 -8.40 -10.02
CA CYS A 209 2.16 -7.03 -10.46
C CYS A 209 0.78 -6.56 -10.01
N PHE A 210 0.75 -5.56 -9.15
CA PHE A 210 -0.46 -4.83 -8.78
C PHE A 210 -0.53 -3.57 -9.61
N ARG A 211 -1.65 -3.38 -10.31
CA ARG A 211 -1.91 -2.22 -11.16
C ARG A 211 -3.10 -1.46 -10.59
N VAL A 212 -2.87 -0.24 -10.14
CA VAL A 212 -3.88 0.70 -9.64
C VAL A 212 -4.10 1.76 -10.70
N THR A 213 -5.33 1.88 -11.18
CA THR A 213 -5.73 2.89 -12.17
C THR A 213 -6.65 3.89 -11.48
N ILE A 214 -6.33 5.17 -11.51
CA ILE A 214 -7.09 6.25 -10.86
C ILE A 214 -7.32 7.36 -11.89
N PRO A 215 -8.55 7.89 -12.03
CA PRO A 215 -8.79 9.05 -12.88
C PRO A 215 -7.91 10.23 -12.46
N ARG A 216 -7.21 10.85 -13.41
CA ARG A 216 -6.33 11.99 -13.16
C ARG A 216 -7.06 13.13 -12.43
N THR A 217 -8.32 13.35 -12.78
CA THR A 217 -9.18 14.37 -12.14
C THR A 217 -9.44 14.12 -10.66
N ALA A 218 -9.29 12.88 -10.16
CA ALA A 218 -9.41 12.57 -8.75
C ALA A 218 -8.14 12.92 -7.97
N MET A 219 -7.00 12.95 -8.64
CA MET A 219 -5.69 13.21 -8.04
C MET A 219 -5.28 14.69 -8.16
N GLU A 220 -5.60 15.34 -9.27
CA GLU A 220 -5.26 16.74 -9.57
C GLU A 220 -6.48 17.65 -9.34
N LYS A 221 -7.10 17.63 -8.18
CA LYS A 221 -8.17 18.58 -7.85
C LYS A 221 -7.57 19.97 -7.70
N GLY A 222 -7.68 20.78 -8.76
CA GLY A 222 -7.24 22.19 -8.74
C GLY A 222 -6.60 22.69 -10.02
N ALA A 223 -6.37 21.86 -11.03
CA ALA A 223 -5.95 22.27 -12.36
C ALA A 223 -7.16 22.65 -13.21
N VAL A 224 -7.79 23.79 -12.91
CA VAL A 224 -8.74 24.51 -13.79
C VAL A 224 -8.22 25.91 -14.00
#